data_751475be43fa98cb0d10b36b7e6fdc55
#
_entry.id   751475be43fa98cb0d10b36b7e6fdc55
#
_cell.length_a   1.000
_cell.length_b   1.000
_cell.length_c   1.000
_cell.angle_alpha   90.00
_cell.angle_beta   90.00
_cell.angle_gamma   90.00
#
_symmetry.space_group_name_H-M   'P 1'
#
loop_
_entity.id
_entity.type
_entity.pdbx_description
1 polymer ?
#
loop_
_entity_poly.entity_id
_entity_poly.type
_entity_poly.pdbx_seq_one_letter_code
_entity_poly.pdbx_strand_id
1 'polypeptide(L)'
;MKGDLIVLVPDRNTEAAVAGILERHPSLHTRPVAARIIVHPEKDPGCRLHGHELLRLYQNDFRFALLIFDREGCGAEESTRTELERLAEETIASSGWKGRCGVVITDPELEIWVWSDSPRVDQAVGWLGRRPGLREWMQRQGFELTSAGKPLRPKEALEAALRVARKPRSSALYRELALKVGFERCLDPAFIKLKEL
;
A
#
# COMPACT_ATOMS: atom_id res chain seq x y z
N MET A 1 21.85 11.18 -14.97
CA MET A 1 21.73 11.27 -13.47
C MET A 1 20.96 10.06 -13.02
N LYS A 2 21.39 9.39 -11.96
CA LYS A 2 20.62 8.28 -11.37
C LYS A 2 19.37 8.83 -10.70
N GLY A 3 18.21 8.18 -10.91
CA GLY A 3 17.03 8.43 -10.10
C GLY A 3 17.26 8.06 -8.64
N ASP A 4 16.41 8.54 -7.74
CA ASP A 4 16.55 8.21 -6.32
C ASP A 4 15.99 6.81 -6.01
N LEU A 5 14.79 6.51 -6.48
CA LEU A 5 14.03 5.33 -6.06
C LEU A 5 13.30 4.67 -7.22
N ILE A 6 13.54 3.37 -7.41
CA ILE A 6 12.67 2.50 -8.20
C ILE A 6 11.71 1.77 -7.27
N VAL A 7 10.41 1.85 -7.55
CA VAL A 7 9.38 1.14 -6.78
C VAL A 7 8.72 0.11 -7.68
N LEU A 8 8.62 -1.12 -7.22
CA LEU A 8 7.86 -2.18 -7.87
C LEU A 8 6.61 -2.47 -7.06
N VAL A 9 5.46 -2.46 -7.72
CA VAL A 9 4.14 -2.67 -7.12
C VAL A 9 3.32 -3.68 -7.91
N PRO A 10 2.28 -4.33 -7.31
CA PRO A 10 1.52 -5.39 -7.98
C PRO A 10 0.49 -4.86 -8.97
N ASP A 11 -0.05 -3.66 -8.76
CA ASP A 11 -1.14 -3.14 -9.58
C ASP A 11 -1.20 -1.60 -9.64
N ARG A 12 -2.14 -1.10 -10.43
CA ARG A 12 -2.36 0.34 -10.63
C ARG A 12 -2.93 1.06 -9.40
N ASN A 13 -3.62 0.36 -8.50
CA ASN A 13 -4.16 0.97 -7.29
C ASN A 13 -3.02 1.25 -6.31
N THR A 14 -2.13 0.27 -6.14
CA THR A 14 -0.92 0.42 -5.33
C THR A 14 0.03 1.46 -5.93
N GLU A 15 0.20 1.48 -7.26
CA GLU A 15 0.95 2.53 -7.96
C GLU A 15 0.42 3.93 -7.62
N ALA A 16 -0.89 4.12 -7.73
CA ALA A 16 -1.53 5.41 -7.47
C ALA A 16 -1.45 5.83 -5.99
N ALA A 17 -1.61 4.88 -5.06
CA ALA A 17 -1.44 5.12 -3.63
C ALA A 17 -0.01 5.55 -3.31
N VAL A 18 0.99 4.81 -3.79
CA VAL A 18 2.41 5.09 -3.54
C VAL A 18 2.82 6.42 -4.18
N ALA A 19 2.38 6.71 -5.39
CA ALA A 19 2.61 8.00 -6.02
C ALA A 19 2.08 9.17 -5.16
N GLY A 20 0.84 9.05 -4.66
CA GLY A 20 0.26 10.06 -3.77
C GLY A 20 0.98 10.18 -2.43
N ILE A 21 1.49 9.08 -1.87
CA ILE A 21 2.30 9.07 -0.65
C ILE A 21 3.63 9.82 -0.87
N LEU A 22 4.35 9.51 -1.94
CA LEU A 22 5.66 10.11 -2.26
C LEU A 22 5.55 11.61 -2.59
N GLU A 23 4.44 12.08 -3.17
CA GLU A 23 4.19 13.51 -3.38
C GLU A 23 4.09 14.30 -2.06
N ARG A 24 3.75 13.63 -0.98
CA ARG A 24 3.66 14.24 0.36
C ARG A 24 4.97 14.06 1.15
N HIS A 25 6.10 14.20 0.47
CA HIS A 25 7.41 14.10 1.07
C HIS A 25 7.59 14.89 2.38
N PRO A 26 6.99 16.08 2.61
CA PRO A 26 7.08 16.75 3.91
C PRO A 26 6.42 15.96 5.03
N SER A 27 5.30 15.27 4.75
CA SER A 27 4.62 14.40 5.74
C SER A 27 5.36 13.10 6.00
N LEU A 28 6.32 12.74 5.15
CA LEU A 28 7.23 11.63 5.34
C LEU A 28 8.56 12.07 5.98
N HIS A 29 8.72 13.36 6.27
CA HIS A 29 9.96 13.97 6.76
C HIS A 29 11.17 13.73 5.83
N THR A 30 10.92 13.67 4.51
CA THR A 30 11.93 13.45 3.48
C THR A 30 12.04 14.66 2.54
N ARG A 31 13.11 14.72 1.75
CA ARG A 31 13.19 15.60 0.59
C ARG A 31 12.31 15.05 -0.55
N PRO A 32 12.02 15.85 -1.60
CA PRO A 32 11.45 15.32 -2.82
C PRO A 32 12.29 14.14 -3.37
N VAL A 33 11.63 13.06 -3.73
CA VAL A 33 12.26 11.82 -4.22
C VAL A 33 11.99 11.68 -5.70
N ALA A 34 13.04 11.61 -6.52
CA ALA A 34 12.92 11.30 -7.94
C ALA A 34 12.64 9.79 -8.11
N ALA A 35 11.37 9.43 -7.99
CA ALA A 35 10.93 8.03 -8.03
C ALA A 35 10.37 7.64 -9.40
N ARG A 36 10.59 6.38 -9.78
CA ARG A 36 9.88 5.69 -10.85
C ARG A 36 9.13 4.50 -10.25
N ILE A 37 7.85 4.40 -10.53
CA ILE A 37 7.02 3.28 -10.08
C ILE A 37 6.72 2.40 -11.31
N ILE A 38 6.87 1.10 -11.16
CA ILE A 38 6.57 0.10 -12.19
C ILE A 38 5.62 -0.95 -11.62
N VAL A 39 4.75 -1.49 -12.47
CA VAL A 39 3.75 -2.49 -12.09
C VAL A 39 4.20 -3.86 -12.59
N HIS A 40 4.17 -4.86 -11.70
CA HIS A 40 4.48 -6.24 -12.07
C HIS A 40 3.32 -6.85 -12.88
N PRO A 41 3.57 -7.51 -14.03
CA PRO A 41 2.51 -8.08 -14.86
C PRO A 41 1.75 -9.22 -14.16
N GLU A 42 2.40 -9.97 -13.28
CA GLU A 42 1.85 -11.10 -12.54
C GLU A 42 1.38 -10.73 -11.12
N LYS A 43 1.15 -9.43 -10.85
CA LYS A 43 0.62 -8.91 -9.58
C LYS A 43 1.44 -9.35 -8.35
N ASP A 44 0.75 -9.61 -7.22
CA ASP A 44 1.37 -9.96 -5.93
C ASP A 44 2.23 -11.23 -5.98
N PRO A 45 1.79 -12.36 -6.60
CA PRO A 45 2.65 -13.52 -6.76
C PRO A 45 3.91 -13.22 -7.56
N GLY A 46 3.80 -12.43 -8.62
CA GLY A 46 4.95 -12.01 -9.42
C GLY A 46 5.91 -11.11 -8.64
N CYS A 47 5.38 -10.15 -7.87
CA CYS A 47 6.18 -9.31 -6.97
C CYS A 47 6.99 -10.16 -5.99
N ARG A 48 6.37 -11.16 -5.36
CA ARG A 48 7.02 -12.07 -4.43
C ARG A 48 8.07 -12.96 -5.10
N LEU A 49 7.75 -13.58 -6.22
CA LEU A 49 8.60 -14.61 -6.85
C LEU A 49 9.68 -14.01 -7.74
N HIS A 50 9.33 -13.00 -8.54
CA HIS A 50 10.15 -12.45 -9.63
C HIS A 50 10.48 -10.95 -9.49
N GLY A 51 10.05 -10.32 -8.39
CA GLY A 51 10.27 -8.89 -8.16
C GLY A 51 11.76 -8.51 -8.18
N HIS A 52 12.63 -9.37 -7.66
CA HIS A 52 14.07 -9.19 -7.65
C HIS A 52 14.68 -9.17 -9.08
N GLU A 53 14.16 -9.95 -10.01
CA GLU A 53 14.60 -10.00 -11.39
C GLU A 53 14.29 -8.69 -12.13
N LEU A 54 13.04 -8.18 -11.96
CA LEU A 54 12.65 -6.90 -12.53
C LEU A 54 13.43 -5.73 -11.94
N LEU A 55 13.58 -5.67 -10.63
CA LEU A 55 14.34 -4.62 -9.97
C LEU A 55 15.82 -4.62 -10.38
N ARG A 56 16.42 -5.79 -10.63
CA ARG A 56 17.81 -5.93 -11.09
C ARG A 56 18.08 -5.13 -12.36
N LEU A 57 17.10 -5.01 -13.27
CA LEU A 57 17.26 -4.26 -14.51
C LEU A 57 17.57 -2.77 -14.28
N TYR A 58 17.19 -2.24 -13.11
CA TYR A 58 17.32 -0.83 -12.76
C TYR A 58 18.45 -0.51 -11.78
N GLN A 59 19.27 -1.49 -11.39
CA GLN A 59 20.29 -1.35 -10.35
C GLN A 59 21.35 -0.27 -10.66
N ASN A 60 21.57 0.04 -11.93
CA ASN A 60 22.51 1.05 -12.38
C ASN A 60 21.88 2.44 -12.55
N ASP A 61 20.53 2.50 -12.66
CA ASP A 61 19.78 3.73 -12.96
C ASP A 61 19.22 4.40 -11.71
N PHE A 62 19.06 3.66 -10.61
CA PHE A 62 18.49 4.16 -9.36
C PHE A 62 19.41 3.91 -8.17
N ARG A 63 19.25 4.75 -7.13
CA ARG A 63 20.03 4.64 -5.88
C ARG A 63 19.47 3.58 -4.97
N PHE A 64 18.14 3.50 -4.87
CA PHE A 64 17.42 2.59 -3.98
C PHE A 64 16.30 1.86 -4.73
N ALA A 65 15.94 0.68 -4.23
CA ALA A 65 14.80 -0.12 -4.69
C ALA A 65 13.82 -0.36 -3.55
N LEU A 66 12.53 -0.27 -3.85
CA LEU A 66 11.44 -0.59 -2.94
C LEU A 66 10.48 -1.55 -3.64
N LEU A 67 10.16 -2.66 -2.97
CA LEU A 67 9.14 -3.60 -3.38
C LEU A 67 7.95 -3.46 -2.44
N ILE A 68 6.74 -3.31 -3.00
CA ILE A 68 5.49 -3.29 -2.21
C ILE A 68 4.53 -4.29 -2.83
N PHE A 69 3.90 -5.13 -2.00
CA PHE A 69 2.83 -6.04 -2.43
C PHE A 69 1.95 -6.47 -1.25
N ASP A 70 0.80 -7.06 -1.56
CA ASP A 70 -0.15 -7.53 -0.57
C ASP A 70 0.22 -8.93 -0.09
N ARG A 71 0.07 -9.22 1.21
CA ARG A 71 0.24 -10.57 1.75
C ARG A 71 -0.84 -11.49 1.21
N GLU A 72 -2.08 -11.02 1.20
CA GLU A 72 -3.20 -11.75 0.62
C GLU A 72 -3.07 -11.81 -0.90
N GLY A 73 -3.17 -13.04 -1.45
CA GLY A 73 -3.02 -13.29 -2.88
C GLY A 73 -1.58 -13.40 -3.37
N CYS A 74 -0.56 -13.29 -2.48
CA CYS A 74 0.84 -13.46 -2.89
C CYS A 74 1.26 -14.93 -3.09
N GLY A 75 0.41 -15.90 -2.66
CA GLY A 75 0.69 -17.34 -2.76
C GLY A 75 1.65 -17.87 -1.69
N ALA A 76 1.71 -17.21 -0.52
CA ALA A 76 2.44 -17.65 0.67
C ALA A 76 1.79 -17.07 1.94
N GLU A 77 0.45 -17.10 2.00
CA GLU A 77 -0.35 -16.49 3.06
C GLU A 77 -0.17 -17.17 4.43
N GLU A 78 0.40 -18.37 4.47
CA GLU A 78 0.78 -19.08 5.70
C GLU A 78 1.99 -18.44 6.41
N SER A 79 2.81 -17.69 5.66
CA SER A 79 3.96 -16.98 6.23
C SER A 79 3.52 -15.64 6.83
N THR A 80 4.23 -15.21 7.86
CA THR A 80 4.02 -13.89 8.43
C THR A 80 4.55 -12.79 7.50
N ARG A 81 3.97 -11.59 7.61
CA ARG A 81 4.43 -10.40 6.88
C ARG A 81 5.95 -10.19 7.03
N THR A 82 6.45 -10.27 8.26
CA THR A 82 7.87 -9.99 8.56
C THR A 82 8.82 -11.04 7.99
N GLU A 83 8.41 -12.30 7.95
CA GLU A 83 9.18 -13.37 7.29
C GLU A 83 9.26 -13.15 5.80
N LEU A 84 8.12 -12.84 5.16
CA LEU A 84 8.09 -12.56 3.72
C LEU A 84 8.93 -11.32 3.36
N GLU A 85 8.85 -10.25 4.15
CA GLU A 85 9.66 -9.05 3.96
C GLU A 85 11.15 -9.37 4.04
N ARG A 86 11.58 -10.11 5.07
CA ARG A 86 12.99 -10.51 5.25
C ARG A 86 13.50 -11.34 4.07
N LEU A 87 12.75 -12.37 3.67
CA LEU A 87 13.13 -13.25 2.56
C LEU A 87 13.23 -12.49 1.23
N ALA A 88 12.27 -11.59 0.97
CA ALA A 88 12.29 -10.79 -0.25
C ALA A 88 13.44 -9.77 -0.24
N GLU A 89 13.73 -9.13 0.91
CA GLU A 89 14.88 -8.22 1.06
C GLU A 89 16.21 -8.94 0.83
N GLU A 90 16.40 -10.14 1.39
CA GLU A 90 17.59 -10.97 1.17
C GLU A 90 17.77 -11.32 -0.32
N THR A 91 16.68 -11.68 -0.99
CA THR A 91 16.69 -12.03 -2.42
C THR A 91 17.03 -10.81 -3.29
N ILE A 92 16.42 -9.67 -3.02
CA ILE A 92 16.68 -8.41 -3.74
C ILE A 92 18.14 -7.95 -3.47
N ALA A 93 18.60 -8.01 -2.23
CA ALA A 93 19.98 -7.65 -1.87
C ALA A 93 21.00 -8.51 -2.63
N SER A 94 20.74 -9.83 -2.74
CA SER A 94 21.59 -10.77 -3.49
C SER A 94 21.59 -10.50 -4.98
N SER A 95 20.57 -9.84 -5.52
CA SER A 95 20.46 -9.48 -6.95
C SER A 95 21.09 -8.12 -7.31
N GLY A 96 21.95 -7.56 -6.43
CA GLY A 96 22.71 -6.32 -6.70
C GLY A 96 22.24 -5.08 -5.94
N TRP A 97 21.27 -5.22 -5.01
CA TRP A 97 20.73 -4.12 -4.22
C TRP A 97 21.19 -4.13 -2.75
N LYS A 98 22.25 -4.84 -2.41
CA LYS A 98 22.74 -4.96 -1.03
C LYS A 98 22.89 -3.59 -0.36
N GLY A 99 22.18 -3.39 0.78
CA GLY A 99 22.16 -2.15 1.54
C GLY A 99 21.41 -0.99 0.86
N ARG A 100 20.65 -1.27 -0.22
CA ARG A 100 19.92 -0.27 -1.01
C ARG A 100 18.51 -0.70 -1.38
N CYS A 101 17.92 -1.63 -0.65
CA CYS A 101 16.54 -2.10 -0.90
C CYS A 101 15.74 -2.16 0.38
N GLY A 102 14.44 -2.04 0.23
CA GLY A 102 13.43 -2.32 1.24
C GLY A 102 12.25 -3.04 0.64
N VAL A 103 11.54 -3.78 1.48
CA VAL A 103 10.29 -4.45 1.12
C VAL A 103 9.22 -4.08 2.12
N VAL A 104 8.06 -3.73 1.64
CA VAL A 104 6.88 -3.42 2.46
C VAL A 104 5.74 -4.30 1.99
N ILE A 105 5.21 -5.12 2.90
CA ILE A 105 4.08 -6.00 2.61
C ILE A 105 2.87 -5.54 3.39
N THR A 106 1.80 -5.17 2.68
CA THR A 106 0.53 -4.79 3.29
C THR A 106 -0.19 -6.05 3.80
N ASP A 107 -0.71 -5.99 5.03
CA ASP A 107 -1.32 -7.13 5.70
C ASP A 107 -2.75 -6.79 6.19
N PRO A 108 -3.79 -7.41 5.67
CA PRO A 108 -3.77 -8.40 4.59
C PRO A 108 -3.49 -7.82 3.20
N GLU A 109 -3.91 -6.57 2.93
CA GLU A 109 -3.86 -5.95 1.61
C GLU A 109 -3.87 -4.41 1.71
N LEU A 110 -3.59 -3.72 0.58
CA LEU A 110 -3.48 -2.26 0.48
C LEU A 110 -4.62 -1.51 1.17
N GLU A 111 -5.84 -2.03 1.09
CA GLU A 111 -7.03 -1.39 1.62
C GLU A 111 -6.98 -1.18 3.14
N ILE A 112 -6.10 -1.88 3.87
CA ILE A 112 -5.89 -1.63 5.31
C ILE A 112 -5.40 -0.19 5.58
N TRP A 113 -4.71 0.43 4.62
CA TRP A 113 -4.27 1.82 4.72
C TRP A 113 -5.40 2.82 4.45
N VAL A 114 -6.42 2.41 3.67
CA VAL A 114 -7.62 3.24 3.44
C VAL A 114 -8.39 3.48 4.74
N TRP A 115 -8.49 2.46 5.59
CA TRP A 115 -9.30 2.47 6.80
C TRP A 115 -8.62 3.20 7.97
N SER A 116 -8.33 4.48 7.79
CA SER A 116 -7.87 5.35 8.87
C SER A 116 -9.04 6.06 9.55
N ASP A 117 -8.83 6.52 10.79
CA ASP A 117 -9.81 7.35 11.51
C ASP A 117 -9.72 8.81 11.03
N SER A 118 -10.23 9.03 9.81
CA SER A 118 -10.21 10.35 9.18
C SER A 118 -11.52 10.61 8.42
N PRO A 119 -12.15 11.77 8.61
CA PRO A 119 -13.35 12.13 7.85
C PRO A 119 -13.08 12.24 6.34
N ARG A 120 -11.81 12.29 5.93
CA ARG A 120 -11.41 12.25 4.53
C ARG A 120 -11.69 10.90 3.88
N VAL A 121 -11.68 9.82 4.66
CA VAL A 121 -12.08 8.49 4.18
C VAL A 121 -13.56 8.49 3.80
N ASP A 122 -14.43 8.98 4.69
CA ASP A 122 -15.86 9.07 4.45
C ASP A 122 -16.15 9.93 3.21
N GLN A 123 -15.43 11.04 3.06
CA GLN A 123 -15.55 11.91 1.89
C GLN A 123 -15.13 11.19 0.60
N ALA A 124 -13.98 10.53 0.60
CA ALA A 124 -13.43 9.84 -0.57
C ALA A 124 -14.31 8.66 -0.98
N VAL A 125 -14.84 7.90 -0.01
CA VAL A 125 -15.74 6.78 -0.25
C VAL A 125 -17.17 7.23 -0.64
N GLY A 126 -17.51 8.52 -0.45
CA GLY A 126 -18.85 9.05 -0.74
C GLY A 126 -19.85 8.81 0.38
N TRP A 127 -19.36 8.71 1.61
CA TRP A 127 -20.18 8.46 2.80
C TRP A 127 -20.50 9.71 3.61
N LEU A 128 -19.85 10.83 3.31
CA LEU A 128 -20.01 12.08 4.06
C LEU A 128 -21.48 12.49 4.14
N GLY A 129 -21.96 12.74 5.36
CA GLY A 129 -23.37 13.13 5.64
C GLY A 129 -24.38 11.98 5.61
N ARG A 130 -23.98 10.74 5.32
CA ARG A 130 -24.87 9.57 5.38
C ARG A 130 -25.09 9.12 6.84
N ARG A 131 -26.24 8.50 7.07
CA ARG A 131 -26.58 7.85 8.34
C ARG A 131 -27.09 6.44 8.08
N PRO A 132 -26.62 5.44 8.84
CA PRO A 132 -25.58 5.55 9.87
C PRO A 132 -24.22 5.93 9.28
N GLY A 133 -23.27 6.35 10.12
CA GLY A 133 -21.90 6.60 9.72
C GLY A 133 -21.23 5.35 9.12
N LEU A 134 -20.15 5.53 8.36
CA LEU A 134 -19.51 4.44 7.60
C LEU A 134 -19.16 3.23 8.47
N ARG A 135 -18.55 3.45 9.64
CA ARG A 135 -18.13 2.36 10.55
C ARG A 135 -19.31 1.63 11.17
N GLU A 136 -20.32 2.37 11.62
CA GLU A 136 -21.54 1.79 12.16
C GLU A 136 -22.29 0.99 11.07
N TRP A 137 -22.32 1.51 9.84
CA TRP A 137 -22.90 0.80 8.71
C TRP A 137 -22.16 -0.52 8.44
N MET A 138 -20.81 -0.53 8.42
CA MET A 138 -20.03 -1.75 8.24
C MET A 138 -20.36 -2.81 9.30
N GLN A 139 -20.44 -2.42 10.57
CA GLN A 139 -20.82 -3.34 11.65
C GLN A 139 -22.24 -3.92 11.44
N ARG A 140 -23.19 -3.09 11.02
CA ARG A 140 -24.55 -3.55 10.70
C ARG A 140 -24.59 -4.50 9.49
N GLN A 141 -23.60 -4.41 8.58
CA GLN A 141 -23.45 -5.34 7.46
C GLN A 141 -22.69 -6.62 7.85
N GLY A 142 -22.29 -6.78 9.12
CA GLY A 142 -21.59 -7.95 9.61
C GLY A 142 -20.08 -7.95 9.37
N PHE A 143 -19.49 -6.80 9.01
CA PHE A 143 -18.04 -6.70 8.96
C PHE A 143 -17.44 -6.66 10.36
N GLU A 144 -16.56 -7.61 10.66
CA GLU A 144 -15.79 -7.62 11.88
C GLU A 144 -14.70 -6.54 11.83
N LEU A 145 -14.56 -5.79 12.93
CA LEU A 145 -13.56 -4.74 13.05
C LEU A 145 -12.49 -5.13 14.06
N THR A 146 -11.26 -4.75 13.78
CA THR A 146 -10.16 -4.81 14.73
C THR A 146 -10.39 -3.83 15.89
N SER A 147 -9.59 -3.93 16.96
CA SER A 147 -9.57 -2.95 18.06
C SER A 147 -9.26 -1.51 17.59
N ALA A 148 -8.54 -1.36 16.47
CA ALA A 148 -8.28 -0.08 15.81
C ALA A 148 -9.44 0.40 14.92
N GLY A 149 -10.58 -0.31 14.90
CA GLY A 149 -11.75 0.03 14.10
C GLY A 149 -11.58 -0.17 12.58
N LYS A 150 -10.59 -0.96 12.17
CA LYS A 150 -10.38 -1.34 10.77
C LYS A 150 -11.08 -2.67 10.49
N PRO A 151 -11.70 -2.87 9.31
CA PRO A 151 -12.29 -4.15 8.95
C PRO A 151 -11.24 -5.23 8.78
N LEU A 152 -11.55 -6.46 9.22
CA LEU A 152 -10.68 -7.63 9.02
C LEU A 152 -10.57 -8.01 7.54
N ARG A 153 -11.60 -7.69 6.75
CA ARG A 153 -11.62 -7.84 5.29
C ARG A 153 -11.72 -6.46 4.65
N PRO A 154 -10.58 -5.74 4.54
CA PRO A 154 -10.59 -4.31 4.21
C PRO A 154 -11.07 -4.01 2.79
N LYS A 155 -10.75 -4.86 1.83
CA LYS A 155 -11.15 -4.70 0.42
C LYS A 155 -12.63 -4.94 0.22
N GLU A 156 -13.16 -6.05 0.75
CA GLU A 156 -14.58 -6.33 0.64
C GLU A 156 -15.43 -5.24 1.31
N ALA A 157 -14.96 -4.73 2.45
CA ALA A 157 -15.61 -3.62 3.14
C ALA A 157 -15.60 -2.34 2.29
N LEU A 158 -14.47 -2.03 1.64
CA LEU A 158 -14.36 -0.89 0.73
C LEU A 158 -15.28 -1.06 -0.49
N GLU A 159 -15.24 -2.21 -1.14
CA GLU A 159 -16.07 -2.48 -2.32
C GLU A 159 -17.57 -2.43 -1.99
N ALA A 160 -17.97 -2.97 -0.84
CA ALA A 160 -19.35 -2.88 -0.38
C ALA A 160 -19.78 -1.43 -0.13
N ALA A 161 -18.94 -0.64 0.54
CA ALA A 161 -19.22 0.77 0.80
C ALA A 161 -19.31 1.58 -0.50
N LEU A 162 -18.36 1.39 -1.44
CA LEU A 162 -18.37 2.05 -2.74
C LEU A 162 -19.61 1.69 -3.57
N ARG A 163 -20.05 0.42 -3.53
CA ARG A 163 -21.28 -0.03 -4.21
C ARG A 163 -22.52 0.72 -3.68
N VAL A 164 -22.65 0.84 -2.36
CA VAL A 164 -23.74 1.60 -1.73
C VAL A 164 -23.64 3.09 -2.06
N ALA A 165 -22.42 3.63 -2.09
CA ALA A 165 -22.17 5.02 -2.43
C ALA A 165 -22.32 5.32 -3.93
N ARG A 166 -22.47 4.29 -4.78
CA ARG A 166 -22.44 4.37 -6.25
C ARG A 166 -21.18 5.06 -6.78
N LYS A 167 -20.05 4.76 -6.16
CA LYS A 167 -18.72 5.21 -6.59
C LYS A 167 -17.95 4.03 -7.18
N PRO A 168 -17.23 4.21 -8.30
CA PRO A 168 -16.36 3.17 -8.81
C PRO A 168 -15.10 3.02 -7.93
N ARG A 169 -14.63 1.78 -7.75
CA ARG A 169 -13.27 1.52 -7.26
C ARG A 169 -12.31 1.86 -8.39
N SER A 170 -11.38 2.77 -8.15
CA SER A 170 -10.44 3.23 -9.18
C SER A 170 -9.13 3.66 -8.57
N SER A 171 -8.06 3.64 -9.34
CA SER A 171 -6.73 4.13 -8.93
C SER A 171 -6.78 5.60 -8.47
N ALA A 172 -7.66 6.42 -9.05
CA ALA A 172 -7.87 7.80 -8.63
C ALA A 172 -8.34 7.91 -7.17
N LEU A 173 -9.18 6.96 -6.70
CA LEU A 173 -9.62 6.92 -5.30
C LEU A 173 -8.42 6.70 -4.35
N TYR A 174 -7.54 5.76 -4.66
CA TYR A 174 -6.37 5.46 -3.83
C TYR A 174 -5.40 6.64 -3.81
N ARG A 175 -5.20 7.31 -4.95
CA ARG A 175 -4.41 8.53 -5.00
C ARG A 175 -5.04 9.67 -4.18
N GLU A 176 -6.35 9.88 -4.29
CA GLU A 176 -7.08 10.89 -3.50
C GLU A 176 -6.91 10.65 -2.00
N LEU A 177 -7.07 9.40 -1.55
CA LEU A 177 -6.87 9.01 -0.15
C LEU A 177 -5.43 9.27 0.30
N ALA A 178 -4.45 8.83 -0.48
CA ALA A 178 -3.03 9.04 -0.19
C ALA A 178 -2.66 10.53 -0.07
N LEU A 179 -3.26 11.39 -0.88
CA LEU A 179 -3.02 12.84 -0.85
C LEU A 179 -3.71 13.56 0.32
N LYS A 180 -4.84 13.01 0.84
CA LYS A 180 -5.70 13.75 1.79
C LYS A 180 -5.69 13.19 3.21
N VAL A 181 -5.41 11.89 3.39
CA VAL A 181 -5.43 11.24 4.70
C VAL A 181 -4.12 11.50 5.44
N GLY A 182 -4.20 11.88 6.72
CA GLY A 182 -3.00 12.14 7.53
C GLY A 182 -2.20 10.87 7.82
N PHE A 183 -0.88 10.95 7.73
CA PHE A 183 0.03 9.84 7.98
C PHE A 183 0.40 9.64 9.45
N GLU A 184 0.29 10.70 10.25
CA GLU A 184 0.73 10.73 11.65
C GLU A 184 0.00 9.73 12.54
N ARG A 185 -1.29 9.48 12.23
CA ARG A 185 -2.14 8.58 13.00
C ARG A 185 -2.17 7.15 12.45
N CYS A 186 -1.43 6.87 11.39
CA CYS A 186 -1.38 5.52 10.83
C CYS A 186 -0.46 4.64 11.71
N LEU A 187 -1.07 3.72 12.45
CA LEU A 187 -0.38 2.74 13.30
C LEU A 187 -0.19 1.40 12.59
N ASP A 188 -0.46 1.34 11.30
CA ASP A 188 -0.25 0.12 10.52
C ASP A 188 1.25 -0.20 10.43
N PRO A 189 1.68 -1.43 10.79
CA PRO A 189 3.10 -1.77 10.84
C PRO A 189 3.81 -1.68 9.48
N ALA A 190 3.11 -2.02 8.38
CA ALA A 190 3.67 -1.88 7.03
C ALA A 190 3.86 -0.41 6.65
N PHE A 191 2.89 0.46 7.02
CA PHE A 191 3.01 1.88 6.78
C PHE A 191 4.09 2.55 7.65
N ILE A 192 4.27 2.09 8.90
CA ILE A 192 5.37 2.53 9.76
C ILE A 192 6.71 2.18 9.11
N LYS A 193 6.88 0.94 8.67
CA LYS A 193 8.09 0.50 7.95
C LYS A 193 8.34 1.36 6.70
N LEU A 194 7.29 1.65 5.91
CA LEU A 194 7.44 2.52 4.72
C LEU A 194 8.00 3.91 5.05
N LYS A 195 7.67 4.45 6.22
CA LYS A 195 8.19 5.77 6.66
C LYS A 195 9.62 5.72 7.19
N GLU A 196 10.08 4.55 7.63
CA GLU A 196 11.42 4.34 8.19
C GLU A 196 12.48 4.06 7.11
N LEU A 197 12.04 3.60 5.93
CA LEU A 197 12.88 3.33 4.76
C LEU A 197 13.24 4.61 4.00
#